data_65a5cc53a9862cbf77238a6b26ceabea
#
_entry.id   65a5cc53a9862cbf77238a6b26ceabea
#
_cell.length_a   1.000
_cell.length_b   1.000
_cell.length_c   1.000
_cell.angle_alpha   90.00
_cell.angle_beta   90.00
_cell.angle_gamma   90.00
#
_symmetry.space_group_name_H-M   'P 1'
#
loop_
_entity.id
_entity.type
_entity.pdbx_description
1 polymer ?
#
loop_
_entity_poly.entity_id
_entity_poly.type
_entity_poly.pdbx_seq_one_letter_code
_entity_poly.pdbx_strand_id
1 'polypeptide(L)'
;MPTLRTTYPGWICAFACACGSLLFSPPSVATNDYGLPSLGAASTSVSNEEYRLGRAWLRQFRAQAPQWQDPITNDYLQSLIARLAPHSDINGLRTITVMVDNASLNAFAVPGGVVGINSGLFAFAEDEGAFVSVLAHELGHLSQRHYARGSARAAQTQLPAMAAMLAGMLIAASGGGDAGMAAAMGSQAALIQDQLSYSRLFEQEADNIGLQAMADAGYDPEAMVRMFSAMQRMARLQGDTPPEFLLTHPVTDNRLSAAQARAAQLNVADAYTSDTLYDMMRARALLSIY
;
A
#
# COMPACT_ATOMS: atom_id res chain seq x y z
N MET A 1 36.91 -20.19 -73.90
CA MET A 1 36.02 -19.22 -74.53
C MET A 1 35.33 -18.43 -73.43
N PRO A 2 35.19 -17.10 -73.55
CA PRO A 2 35.65 -16.22 -72.45
C PRO A 2 34.54 -15.85 -71.49
N THR A 3 34.95 -15.66 -70.25
CA THR A 3 34.24 -15.17 -69.11
C THR A 3 34.04 -13.65 -69.14
N LEU A 4 32.81 -13.18 -69.14
CA LEU A 4 32.49 -11.77 -68.96
C LEU A 4 32.34 -11.43 -67.47
N ARG A 5 33.32 -10.65 -66.95
CA ARG A 5 33.24 -9.98 -65.65
C ARG A 5 32.48 -8.66 -65.86
N THR A 6 31.37 -8.49 -65.16
CA THR A 6 30.69 -7.19 -65.00
C THR A 6 31.06 -6.60 -63.64
N THR A 7 31.83 -5.51 -63.68
CA THR A 7 32.14 -4.66 -62.54
C THR A 7 31.04 -3.63 -62.37
N TYR A 8 30.46 -3.54 -61.15
CA TYR A 8 29.59 -2.44 -60.74
C TYR A 8 30.41 -1.42 -59.93
N PRO A 9 30.29 -0.12 -60.19
CA PRO A 9 30.96 0.91 -59.41
C PRO A 9 30.16 1.18 -58.11
N GLY A 10 30.86 1.12 -56.97
CA GLY A 10 30.32 1.48 -55.66
C GLY A 10 30.14 2.99 -55.54
N TRP A 11 28.94 3.40 -55.23
CA TRP A 11 28.64 4.73 -54.74
C TRP A 11 28.57 4.67 -53.21
N ILE A 12 29.58 5.22 -52.55
CA ILE A 12 29.59 5.44 -51.10
C ILE A 12 28.82 6.74 -50.83
N CYS A 13 27.58 6.65 -50.40
CA CYS A 13 26.87 7.78 -49.79
C CYS A 13 27.33 7.89 -48.31
N ALA A 14 28.21 8.84 -48.06
CA ALA A 14 28.50 9.28 -46.68
C ALA A 14 27.33 10.07 -46.10
N PHE A 15 26.52 9.45 -45.28
CA PHE A 15 25.56 10.16 -44.45
C PHE A 15 26.28 10.74 -43.23
N ALA A 16 26.52 12.04 -43.24
CA ALA A 16 26.99 12.78 -42.04
C ALA A 16 25.86 12.82 -41.03
N CYS A 17 25.98 12.00 -39.96
CA CYS A 17 25.13 12.05 -38.77
C CYS A 17 25.50 13.27 -37.94
N ALA A 18 24.77 14.37 -38.06
CA ALA A 18 24.84 15.49 -37.15
C ALA A 18 24.21 15.06 -35.84
N CYS A 19 25.00 14.55 -34.88
CA CYS A 19 24.57 14.35 -33.49
C CYS A 19 24.38 15.71 -32.83
N GLY A 20 23.17 16.23 -32.85
CA GLY A 20 22.72 17.29 -31.95
C GLY A 20 22.72 16.76 -30.52
N SER A 21 23.71 17.18 -29.72
CA SER A 21 23.76 16.89 -28.28
C SER A 21 22.62 17.66 -27.59
N LEU A 22 21.46 17.04 -27.45
CA LEU A 22 20.42 17.49 -26.52
C LEU A 22 20.98 17.22 -25.11
N LEU A 23 21.41 18.27 -24.44
CA LEU A 23 21.74 18.27 -23.02
C LEU A 23 20.45 17.93 -22.24
N PHE A 24 20.23 16.65 -22.00
CA PHE A 24 19.29 16.19 -20.99
C PHE A 24 19.89 16.55 -19.62
N SER A 25 19.41 17.64 -19.04
CA SER A 25 19.62 17.87 -17.61
C SER A 25 18.87 16.78 -16.85
N PRO A 26 19.52 15.97 -16.01
CA PRO A 26 18.82 15.01 -15.19
C PRO A 26 17.89 15.78 -14.24
N PRO A 27 16.65 15.29 -14.00
CA PRO A 27 15.79 15.90 -13.00
C PRO A 27 16.51 15.88 -11.64
N SER A 28 16.56 17.02 -10.97
CA SER A 28 17.09 17.11 -9.62
C SER A 28 16.21 16.28 -8.69
N VAL A 29 16.76 15.20 -8.17
CA VAL A 29 16.10 14.38 -7.14
C VAL A 29 16.17 15.15 -5.83
N ALA A 30 15.02 15.55 -5.30
CA ALA A 30 14.95 16.10 -3.95
C ALA A 30 15.27 14.98 -2.95
N THR A 31 16.32 15.19 -2.15
CA THR A 31 16.67 14.28 -1.04
C THR A 31 16.06 14.84 0.26
N ASN A 32 15.45 13.96 1.05
CA ASN A 32 15.04 14.29 2.40
C ASN A 32 16.27 14.26 3.34
N ASP A 33 16.15 14.85 4.54
CA ASP A 33 17.26 15.02 5.52
C ASP A 33 18.00 13.74 5.93
N TYR A 34 17.51 12.57 5.54
CA TYR A 34 18.12 11.25 5.81
C TYR A 34 18.92 10.70 4.63
N GLY A 35 19.15 11.48 3.56
CA GLY A 35 20.00 11.08 2.43
C GLY A 35 19.48 9.94 1.55
N LEU A 36 18.25 9.48 1.80
CA LEU A 36 17.59 8.48 0.96
C LEU A 36 16.84 9.16 -0.18
N PRO A 37 16.92 8.63 -1.42
CA PRO A 37 16.08 9.16 -2.49
C PRO A 37 14.62 8.92 -2.14
N SER A 38 13.81 9.98 -2.07
CA SER A 38 12.38 9.83 -1.91
C SER A 38 11.80 9.27 -3.21
N LEU A 39 11.52 7.98 -3.22
CA LEU A 39 10.91 7.27 -4.35
C LEU A 39 9.46 7.72 -4.65
N GLY A 40 8.94 8.68 -3.89
CA GLY A 40 7.58 9.19 -4.02
C GLY A 40 7.45 10.71 -4.15
N ALA A 41 8.55 11.47 -4.28
CA ALA A 41 8.55 12.94 -4.32
C ALA A 41 8.01 13.58 -5.62
N ALA A 42 7.12 12.90 -6.32
CA ALA A 42 6.26 13.55 -7.31
C ALA A 42 5.05 14.12 -6.58
N SER A 43 5.18 15.37 -6.14
CA SER A 43 4.15 16.21 -5.50
C SER A 43 3.45 15.62 -4.26
N THR A 44 3.73 16.18 -3.11
CA THR A 44 3.04 15.97 -1.82
C THR A 44 1.57 16.41 -1.81
N SER A 45 1.05 16.90 -2.93
CA SER A 45 -0.37 17.21 -3.09
C SER A 45 -1.11 15.97 -3.64
N VAL A 46 -2.13 15.52 -2.90
CA VAL A 46 -3.12 14.57 -3.44
C VAL A 46 -3.56 15.06 -4.81
N SER A 47 -3.39 14.23 -5.83
CA SER A 47 -3.80 14.62 -7.17
C SER A 47 -5.31 14.86 -7.16
N ASN A 48 -5.78 15.82 -7.97
CA ASN A 48 -7.22 16.06 -8.14
C ASN A 48 -7.97 14.77 -8.56
N GLU A 49 -7.27 13.86 -9.19
CA GLU A 49 -7.79 12.56 -9.60
C GLU A 49 -8.03 11.63 -8.39
N GLU A 50 -7.06 11.49 -7.48
CA GLU A 50 -7.22 10.71 -6.25
C GLU A 50 -8.34 11.26 -5.37
N TYR A 51 -8.44 12.59 -5.27
CA TYR A 51 -9.53 13.22 -4.54
C TYR A 51 -10.90 12.88 -5.16
N ARG A 52 -11.05 12.97 -6.49
CA ARG A 52 -12.29 12.62 -7.19
C ARG A 52 -12.64 11.14 -7.02
N LEU A 53 -11.64 10.27 -7.14
CA LEU A 53 -11.79 8.84 -6.95
C LEU A 53 -12.31 8.53 -5.53
N GLY A 54 -11.67 9.08 -4.50
CA GLY A 54 -12.10 8.90 -3.12
C GLY A 54 -13.51 9.41 -2.85
N ARG A 55 -13.90 10.55 -3.43
CA ARG A 55 -15.28 11.09 -3.29
C ARG A 55 -16.31 10.23 -4.04
N ALA A 56 -15.97 9.70 -5.21
CA ALA A 56 -16.85 8.79 -5.96
C ALA A 56 -17.04 7.48 -5.19
N TRP A 57 -15.95 6.90 -4.70
CA TRP A 57 -15.96 5.71 -3.87
C TRP A 57 -16.81 5.92 -2.61
N LEU A 58 -16.59 7.02 -1.89
CA LEU A 58 -17.32 7.33 -0.65
C LEU A 58 -18.83 7.43 -0.86
N ARG A 59 -19.27 8.04 -1.97
CA ARG A 59 -20.70 8.10 -2.30
C ARG A 59 -21.29 6.71 -2.51
N GLN A 60 -20.61 5.87 -3.28
CA GLN A 60 -21.05 4.51 -3.55
C GLN A 60 -21.06 3.66 -2.27
N PHE A 61 -19.99 3.77 -1.47
CA PHE A 61 -19.87 3.05 -0.21
C PHE A 61 -21.01 3.41 0.77
N ARG A 62 -21.29 4.70 0.94
CA ARG A 62 -22.37 5.18 1.81
C ARG A 62 -23.77 4.74 1.36
N ALA A 63 -23.93 4.44 0.07
CA ALA A 63 -25.20 3.93 -0.45
C ALA A 63 -25.39 2.42 -0.23
N GLN A 64 -24.32 1.67 0.02
CA GLN A 64 -24.33 0.20 0.01
C GLN A 64 -23.93 -0.43 1.36
N ALA A 65 -23.00 0.20 2.08
CA ALA A 65 -22.46 -0.36 3.31
C ALA A 65 -23.29 0.05 4.54
N PRO A 66 -23.51 -0.86 5.49
CA PRO A 66 -24.11 -0.52 6.77
C PRO A 66 -23.17 0.43 7.53
N GLN A 67 -23.64 1.65 7.80
CA GLN A 67 -22.86 2.64 8.53
C GLN A 67 -23.18 2.57 10.01
N TRP A 68 -22.12 2.51 10.82
CA TRP A 68 -22.27 2.71 12.25
C TRP A 68 -22.33 4.21 12.56
N GLN A 69 -23.54 4.69 12.87
CA GLN A 69 -23.81 6.09 13.13
C GLN A 69 -23.71 6.37 14.63
N ASP A 70 -22.51 6.55 15.11
CA ASP A 70 -22.21 6.97 16.48
C ASP A 70 -21.34 8.23 16.48
N PRO A 71 -21.92 9.42 16.68
CA PRO A 71 -21.19 10.67 16.65
C PRO A 71 -20.04 10.74 17.68
N ILE A 72 -20.25 10.17 18.88
CA ILE A 72 -19.24 10.22 19.95
C ILE A 72 -18.00 9.41 19.54
N THR A 73 -18.20 8.19 19.06
CA THR A 73 -17.08 7.35 18.57
C THR A 73 -16.44 7.93 17.32
N ASN A 74 -17.23 8.57 16.44
CA ASN A 74 -16.67 9.24 15.26
C ASN A 74 -15.79 10.45 15.63
N ASP A 75 -16.22 11.28 16.59
CA ASP A 75 -15.42 12.42 17.07
C ASP A 75 -14.14 11.93 17.74
N TYR A 76 -14.21 10.85 18.52
CA TYR A 76 -13.04 10.20 19.10
C TYR A 76 -12.07 9.71 18.02
N LEU A 77 -12.56 9.01 17.01
CA LEU A 77 -11.74 8.54 15.87
C LEU A 77 -11.08 9.69 15.12
N GLN A 78 -11.81 10.78 14.88
CA GLN A 78 -11.24 11.98 14.26
C GLN A 78 -10.13 12.61 15.13
N SER A 79 -10.27 12.58 16.45
CA SER A 79 -9.24 13.09 17.38
C SER A 79 -7.95 12.26 17.32
N LEU A 80 -8.05 10.93 17.21
CA LEU A 80 -6.89 10.04 17.03
C LEU A 80 -6.18 10.31 15.70
N ILE A 81 -6.95 10.43 14.62
CA ILE A 81 -6.38 10.76 13.30
C ILE A 81 -5.72 12.15 13.32
N ALA A 82 -6.35 13.14 13.94
CA ALA A 82 -5.77 14.48 14.07
C ALA A 82 -4.45 14.50 14.85
N ARG A 83 -4.26 13.56 15.80
CA ARG A 83 -3.02 13.38 16.54
C ARG A 83 -1.94 12.69 15.72
N LEU A 84 -2.29 11.69 14.90
CA LEU A 84 -1.36 10.92 14.09
C LEU A 84 -0.97 11.61 12.77
N ALA A 85 -1.90 12.31 12.12
CA ALA A 85 -1.71 12.85 10.78
C ALA A 85 -0.50 13.78 10.61
N PRO A 86 -0.16 14.67 11.59
CA PRO A 86 1.02 15.51 11.50
C PRO A 86 2.34 14.74 11.44
N HIS A 87 2.34 13.50 11.95
CA HIS A 87 3.52 12.63 12.05
C HIS A 87 3.52 11.51 10.99
N SER A 88 2.50 11.48 10.13
CA SER A 88 2.32 10.41 9.11
C SER A 88 2.65 10.88 7.69
N ASP A 89 3.40 11.97 7.51
CA ASP A 89 3.71 12.59 6.22
C ASP A 89 2.48 12.94 5.35
N ILE A 90 1.31 13.07 5.98
CA ILE A 90 0.05 13.44 5.31
C ILE A 90 -0.10 14.96 5.32
N ASN A 91 0.68 15.66 4.50
CA ASN A 91 0.65 17.11 4.44
C ASN A 91 -0.54 17.59 3.59
N GLY A 92 -1.43 18.38 4.22
CA GLY A 92 -2.55 19.04 3.52
C GLY A 92 -3.69 18.13 3.08
N LEU A 93 -3.66 16.84 3.42
CA LEU A 93 -4.73 15.91 3.12
C LEU A 93 -5.84 16.00 4.18
N ARG A 94 -7.02 16.41 3.74
CA ARG A 94 -8.21 16.40 4.60
C ARG A 94 -8.75 14.99 4.71
N THR A 95 -8.64 14.38 5.89
CA THR A 95 -9.16 13.04 6.15
C THR A 95 -10.68 13.05 6.37
N ILE A 96 -11.35 12.00 5.93
CA ILE A 96 -12.75 11.71 6.20
C ILE A 96 -12.84 10.31 6.79
N THR A 97 -13.44 10.21 7.95
CA THR A 97 -13.70 8.94 8.62
C THR A 97 -15.03 8.33 8.18
N VAL A 98 -15.05 7.01 8.07
CA VAL A 98 -16.24 6.21 7.85
C VAL A 98 -16.23 5.05 8.82
N MET A 99 -17.26 4.96 9.66
CA MET A 99 -17.43 3.82 10.54
C MET A 99 -18.43 2.85 9.93
N VAL A 100 -18.07 1.57 9.92
CA VAL A 100 -18.85 0.49 9.33
C VAL A 100 -19.40 -0.40 10.44
N ASP A 101 -20.69 -0.67 10.39
CA ASP A 101 -21.33 -1.62 11.30
C ASP A 101 -21.04 -3.05 10.81
N ASN A 102 -19.87 -3.54 11.20
CA ASN A 102 -19.39 -4.87 10.82
C ASN A 102 -18.48 -5.42 11.92
N ALA A 103 -18.83 -6.60 12.43
CA ALA A 103 -18.10 -7.28 13.50
C ALA A 103 -16.72 -7.83 13.08
N SER A 104 -16.39 -7.86 11.78
CA SER A 104 -15.08 -8.33 11.34
C SER A 104 -13.97 -7.32 11.66
N LEU A 105 -12.78 -7.83 11.99
CA LEU A 105 -11.59 -7.01 12.08
C LEU A 105 -11.26 -6.46 10.68
N ASN A 106 -11.46 -5.15 10.49
CA ASN A 106 -11.07 -4.47 9.27
C ASN A 106 -10.86 -2.97 9.48
N ALA A 107 -9.91 -2.41 8.75
CA ALA A 107 -9.69 -0.99 8.51
C ALA A 107 -9.19 -0.83 7.08
N PHE A 108 -9.38 0.33 6.49
CA PHE A 108 -8.92 0.57 5.13
C PHE A 108 -8.72 2.05 4.85
N ALA A 109 -7.79 2.34 3.96
CA ALA A 109 -7.54 3.67 3.45
C ALA A 109 -7.86 3.77 1.95
N VAL A 110 -8.60 4.81 1.55
CA VAL A 110 -8.95 5.07 0.15
C VAL A 110 -8.29 6.37 -0.30
N PRO A 111 -7.79 6.44 -1.55
CA PRO A 111 -7.23 7.66 -2.10
C PRO A 111 -8.13 8.88 -1.86
N GLY A 112 -7.54 10.05 -1.66
CA GLY A 112 -8.30 11.26 -1.34
C GLY A 112 -8.65 11.41 0.14
N GLY A 113 -8.04 10.59 1.02
CA GLY A 113 -8.08 10.79 2.47
C GLY A 113 -9.26 10.14 3.18
N VAL A 114 -9.91 9.14 2.60
CA VAL A 114 -10.96 8.40 3.31
C VAL A 114 -10.33 7.28 4.13
N VAL A 115 -10.65 7.23 5.43
CA VAL A 115 -10.23 6.17 6.36
C VAL A 115 -11.48 5.48 6.88
N GLY A 116 -11.59 4.19 6.61
CA GLY A 116 -12.72 3.37 7.04
C GLY A 116 -12.34 2.43 8.17
N ILE A 117 -13.24 2.26 9.14
CA ILE A 117 -13.05 1.43 10.33
C ILE A 117 -14.29 0.60 10.58
N ASN A 118 -14.14 -0.71 10.68
CA ASN A 118 -15.20 -1.58 11.16
C ASN A 118 -15.33 -1.50 12.68
N SER A 119 -16.54 -1.61 13.20
CA SER A 119 -16.80 -1.73 14.65
C SER A 119 -16.04 -2.91 15.27
N GLY A 120 -15.83 -3.99 14.51
CA GLY A 120 -15.01 -5.14 14.90
C GLY A 120 -13.55 -4.84 15.22
N LEU A 121 -12.95 -3.78 14.66
CA LEU A 121 -11.60 -3.38 15.04
C LEU A 121 -11.55 -2.90 16.51
N PHE A 122 -12.52 -2.09 16.95
CA PHE A 122 -12.63 -1.70 18.37
C PHE A 122 -12.79 -2.91 19.28
N ALA A 123 -13.61 -3.88 18.85
CA ALA A 123 -13.83 -5.10 19.64
C ALA A 123 -12.55 -5.93 19.78
N PHE A 124 -11.74 -5.98 18.71
CA PHE A 124 -10.51 -6.79 18.65
C PHE A 124 -9.33 -6.13 19.37
N ALA A 125 -9.10 -4.84 19.18
CA ALA A 125 -7.99 -4.13 19.81
C ALA A 125 -8.24 -3.99 21.32
N GLU A 126 -7.33 -4.54 22.12
CA GLU A 126 -7.50 -4.62 23.59
C GLU A 126 -7.25 -3.28 24.28
N ASP A 127 -6.40 -2.43 23.67
CA ASP A 127 -6.04 -1.10 24.17
C ASP A 127 -5.98 -0.06 23.03
N GLU A 128 -5.97 1.23 23.40
CA GLU A 128 -5.91 2.35 22.44
C GLU A 128 -4.67 2.28 21.57
N GLY A 129 -3.51 1.89 22.12
CA GLY A 129 -2.27 1.78 21.36
C GLY A 129 -2.36 0.74 20.25
N ALA A 130 -2.97 -0.43 20.53
CA ALA A 130 -3.24 -1.46 19.54
C ALA A 130 -4.18 -0.96 18.44
N PHE A 131 -5.25 -0.25 18.80
CA PHE A 131 -6.17 0.37 17.85
C PHE A 131 -5.47 1.43 16.99
N VAL A 132 -4.72 2.32 17.63
CA VAL A 132 -3.95 3.40 16.97
C VAL A 132 -2.90 2.85 16.02
N SER A 133 -2.31 1.68 16.32
CA SER A 133 -1.33 1.05 15.42
C SER A 133 -1.90 0.72 14.05
N VAL A 134 -3.15 0.28 13.98
CA VAL A 134 -3.85 0.03 12.72
C VAL A 134 -4.15 1.34 12.00
N LEU A 135 -4.63 2.37 12.72
CA LEU A 135 -4.83 3.70 12.12
C LEU A 135 -3.54 4.27 11.54
N ALA A 136 -2.43 4.18 12.27
CA ALA A 136 -1.13 4.68 11.84
C ALA A 136 -0.63 3.93 10.59
N HIS A 137 -0.86 2.63 10.50
CA HIS A 137 -0.57 1.81 9.32
C HIS A 137 -1.40 2.27 8.11
N GLU A 138 -2.71 2.49 8.26
CA GLU A 138 -3.58 3.00 7.18
C GLU A 138 -3.16 4.40 6.71
N LEU A 139 -2.77 5.27 7.65
CA LEU A 139 -2.23 6.59 7.31
C LEU A 139 -0.89 6.46 6.55
N GLY A 140 -0.07 5.46 6.87
CA GLY A 140 1.14 5.12 6.10
C GLY A 140 0.82 4.79 4.64
N HIS A 141 -0.21 3.98 4.39
CA HIS A 141 -0.67 3.69 3.03
C HIS A 141 -1.11 4.93 2.27
N LEU A 142 -1.83 5.84 2.92
CA LEU A 142 -2.25 7.12 2.32
C LEU A 142 -1.06 8.03 2.01
N SER A 143 -0.15 8.20 2.96
CA SER A 143 1.01 9.09 2.83
C SER A 143 1.92 8.67 1.69
N GLN A 144 2.17 7.37 1.55
CA GLN A 144 3.00 6.79 0.50
C GLN A 144 2.26 6.57 -0.82
N ARG A 145 0.99 6.93 -0.90
CA ARG A 145 0.16 6.81 -2.12
C ARG A 145 0.22 5.40 -2.72
N HIS A 146 0.15 4.38 -1.87
CA HIS A 146 0.33 2.99 -2.28
C HIS A 146 -0.67 2.55 -3.35
N TYR A 147 -1.91 3.06 -3.31
CA TYR A 147 -2.90 2.79 -4.36
C TYR A 147 -2.44 3.33 -5.74
N ALA A 148 -2.00 4.59 -5.82
CA ALA A 148 -1.57 5.19 -7.07
C ALA A 148 -0.31 4.51 -7.62
N ARG A 149 0.66 4.22 -6.75
CA ARG A 149 1.89 3.50 -7.11
C ARG A 149 1.59 2.08 -7.58
N GLY A 150 0.70 1.36 -6.89
CA GLY A 150 0.25 0.03 -7.26
C GLY A 150 -0.47 0.01 -8.61
N SER A 151 -1.37 0.97 -8.85
CA SER A 151 -2.07 1.11 -10.12
C SER A 151 -1.11 1.43 -11.28
N ALA A 152 -0.15 2.33 -11.06
CA ALA A 152 0.89 2.65 -12.05
C ALA A 152 1.77 1.43 -12.35
N ARG A 153 2.16 0.67 -11.32
CA ARG A 153 2.93 -0.57 -11.49
C ARG A 153 2.16 -1.61 -12.27
N ALA A 154 0.87 -1.84 -11.93
CA ALA A 154 0.01 -2.76 -12.65
C ALA A 154 -0.11 -2.40 -14.13
N ALA A 155 -0.32 -1.11 -14.45
CA ALA A 155 -0.37 -0.65 -15.84
C ALA A 155 0.93 -0.92 -16.62
N GLN A 156 2.09 -0.81 -15.95
CA GLN A 156 3.39 -1.06 -16.57
C GLN A 156 3.70 -2.55 -16.79
N THR A 157 3.22 -3.43 -15.91
CA THR A 157 3.57 -4.86 -15.91
C THR A 157 2.56 -5.73 -16.66
N GLN A 158 1.29 -5.35 -16.69
CA GLN A 158 0.22 -6.15 -17.31
C GLN A 158 0.39 -6.29 -18.83
N LEU A 159 0.65 -5.19 -19.55
CA LEU A 159 0.79 -5.24 -21.01
C LEU A 159 1.97 -6.11 -21.47
N PRO A 160 3.20 -5.96 -20.94
CA PRO A 160 4.30 -6.84 -21.28
C PRO A 160 4.04 -8.32 -20.92
N ALA A 161 3.42 -8.60 -19.78
CA ALA A 161 3.09 -9.96 -19.37
C ALA A 161 2.06 -10.61 -20.30
N MET A 162 1.02 -9.85 -20.70
CA MET A 162 0.04 -10.31 -21.68
C MET A 162 0.68 -10.59 -23.05
N ALA A 163 1.56 -9.70 -23.52
CA ALA A 163 2.28 -9.90 -24.78
C ALA A 163 3.17 -11.16 -24.75
N ALA A 164 3.88 -11.38 -23.64
CA ALA A 164 4.71 -12.57 -23.44
C ALA A 164 3.88 -13.85 -23.37
N MET A 165 2.73 -13.80 -22.69
CA MET A 165 1.78 -14.94 -22.63
C MET A 165 1.25 -15.28 -24.02
N LEU A 166 0.81 -14.30 -24.80
CA LEU A 166 0.32 -14.52 -26.17
C LEU A 166 1.44 -15.07 -27.09
N ALA A 167 2.65 -14.54 -26.99
CA ALA A 167 3.80 -15.05 -27.73
C ALA A 167 4.08 -16.52 -27.38
N GLY A 168 4.03 -16.88 -26.10
CA GLY A 168 4.17 -18.27 -25.64
C GLY A 168 3.09 -19.18 -26.20
N MET A 169 1.83 -18.74 -26.24
CA MET A 169 0.73 -19.48 -26.83
C MET A 169 0.91 -19.69 -28.35
N LEU A 170 1.40 -18.66 -29.06
CA LEU A 170 1.70 -18.78 -30.51
C LEU A 170 2.84 -19.77 -30.76
N ILE A 171 3.89 -19.78 -29.96
CA ILE A 171 4.99 -20.74 -30.03
C ILE A 171 4.44 -22.18 -29.79
N ALA A 172 3.59 -22.35 -28.78
CA ALA A 172 2.96 -23.64 -28.52
C ALA A 172 2.13 -24.14 -29.72
N ALA A 173 1.34 -23.26 -30.32
CA ALA A 173 0.50 -23.57 -31.47
C ALA A 173 1.30 -23.84 -32.76
N SER A 174 2.49 -23.26 -32.92
CA SER A 174 3.36 -23.45 -34.10
C SER A 174 4.30 -24.65 -34.04
N GLY A 175 4.10 -25.52 -33.07
CA GLY A 175 4.91 -26.75 -32.91
C GLY A 175 5.92 -26.72 -31.77
N GLY A 176 6.02 -25.59 -31.05
CA GLY A 176 6.86 -25.44 -29.85
C GLY A 176 6.23 -26.02 -28.58
N GLY A 177 5.04 -26.63 -28.65
CA GLY A 177 4.37 -27.41 -27.61
C GLY A 177 4.64 -26.98 -26.17
N ASP A 178 5.33 -27.83 -25.41
CA ASP A 178 5.62 -27.59 -23.97
C ASP A 178 6.45 -26.33 -23.70
N ALA A 179 7.37 -25.98 -24.59
CA ALA A 179 8.19 -24.78 -24.41
C ALA A 179 7.34 -23.48 -24.51
N GLY A 180 6.39 -23.43 -25.44
CA GLY A 180 5.47 -22.30 -25.58
C GLY A 180 4.51 -22.20 -24.40
N MET A 181 3.99 -23.32 -23.89
CA MET A 181 3.15 -23.36 -22.70
C MET A 181 3.94 -22.95 -21.44
N ALA A 182 5.18 -23.42 -21.28
CA ALA A 182 6.05 -23.02 -20.18
C ALA A 182 6.32 -21.51 -20.19
N ALA A 183 6.55 -20.91 -21.37
CA ALA A 183 6.74 -19.46 -21.51
C ALA A 183 5.47 -18.68 -21.15
N ALA A 184 4.29 -19.13 -21.59
CA ALA A 184 3.02 -18.49 -21.26
C ALA A 184 2.72 -18.55 -19.75
N MET A 185 2.89 -19.71 -19.13
CA MET A 185 2.69 -19.89 -17.69
C MET A 185 3.73 -19.12 -16.86
N GLY A 186 5.00 -19.09 -17.32
CA GLY A 186 6.09 -18.38 -16.69
C GLY A 186 5.84 -16.86 -16.67
N SER A 187 5.29 -16.28 -17.73
CA SER A 187 4.93 -14.87 -17.77
C SER A 187 3.83 -14.51 -16.76
N GLN A 188 2.83 -15.36 -16.60
CA GLN A 188 1.78 -15.19 -15.61
C GLN A 188 2.32 -15.32 -14.18
N ALA A 189 3.16 -16.30 -13.92
CA ALA A 189 3.81 -16.48 -12.62
C ALA A 189 4.72 -15.30 -12.26
N ALA A 190 5.46 -14.75 -13.23
CA ALA A 190 6.29 -13.57 -13.04
C ALA A 190 5.46 -12.33 -12.69
N LEU A 191 4.30 -12.12 -13.33
CA LEU A 191 3.38 -11.04 -13.00
C LEU A 191 2.85 -11.15 -11.56
N ILE A 192 2.40 -12.34 -11.17
CA ILE A 192 1.92 -12.58 -9.80
C ILE A 192 3.05 -12.35 -8.79
N GLN A 193 4.25 -12.84 -9.07
CA GLN A 193 5.41 -12.65 -8.18
C GLN A 193 5.80 -11.16 -8.05
N ASP A 194 5.72 -10.39 -9.14
CA ASP A 194 5.94 -8.93 -9.12
C ASP A 194 4.91 -8.23 -8.22
N GLN A 195 3.61 -8.54 -8.40
CA GLN A 195 2.53 -7.97 -7.61
C GLN A 195 2.69 -8.27 -6.11
N LEU A 196 3.00 -9.53 -5.76
CA LEU A 196 3.22 -9.94 -4.37
C LEU A 196 4.46 -9.28 -3.75
N SER A 197 5.52 -9.10 -4.53
CA SER A 197 6.74 -8.45 -4.04
C SER A 197 6.51 -6.96 -3.78
N TYR A 198 5.77 -6.31 -4.66
CA TYR A 198 5.43 -4.89 -4.54
C TYR A 198 4.46 -4.64 -3.39
N SER A 199 3.48 -5.52 -3.20
CA SER A 199 2.58 -5.49 -2.04
C SER A 199 3.34 -5.60 -0.72
N ARG A 200 4.27 -6.56 -0.60
CA ARG A 200 5.10 -6.71 0.62
C ARG A 200 5.94 -5.48 0.93
N LEU A 201 6.45 -4.80 -0.11
CA LEU A 201 7.18 -3.54 0.07
C LEU A 201 6.29 -2.46 0.65
N PHE A 202 5.07 -2.33 0.14
CA PHE A 202 4.10 -1.36 0.63
C PHE A 202 3.71 -1.60 2.09
N GLU A 203 3.53 -2.86 2.47
CA GLU A 203 3.26 -3.20 3.87
C GLU A 203 4.42 -2.78 4.80
N GLN A 204 5.67 -3.04 4.40
CA GLN A 204 6.85 -2.63 5.17
C GLN A 204 7.00 -1.10 5.25
N GLU A 205 6.71 -0.38 4.17
CA GLU A 205 6.71 1.09 4.17
C GLU A 205 5.63 1.62 5.12
N ALA A 206 4.41 1.10 5.05
CA ALA A 206 3.31 1.49 5.91
C ALA A 206 3.59 1.19 7.39
N ASP A 207 4.19 0.03 7.70
CA ASP A 207 4.60 -0.33 9.05
C ASP A 207 5.65 0.64 9.62
N ASN A 208 6.67 0.98 8.82
CA ASN A 208 7.74 1.88 9.26
C ASN A 208 7.23 3.30 9.51
N ILE A 209 6.37 3.82 8.64
CA ILE A 209 5.73 5.13 8.80
C ILE A 209 4.79 5.12 10.00
N GLY A 210 3.98 4.05 10.13
CA GLY A 210 3.06 3.90 11.24
C GLY A 210 3.76 3.85 12.59
N LEU A 211 4.83 3.07 12.73
CA LEU A 211 5.65 3.00 13.94
C LEU A 211 6.26 4.35 14.31
N GLN A 212 6.82 5.07 13.32
CA GLN A 212 7.37 6.40 13.55
C GLN A 212 6.28 7.39 13.98
N ALA A 213 5.14 7.39 13.27
CA ALA A 213 4.02 8.27 13.58
C ALA A 213 3.44 8.00 14.98
N MET A 214 3.38 6.74 15.41
CA MET A 214 3.00 6.39 16.78
C MET A 214 3.95 6.99 17.79
N ALA A 215 5.26 6.77 17.62
CA ALA A 215 6.28 7.28 18.52
C ALA A 215 6.25 8.80 18.63
N ASP A 216 6.19 9.51 17.49
CA ASP A 216 6.18 10.98 17.43
C ASP A 216 4.87 11.58 17.99
N ALA A 217 3.77 10.82 17.93
CA ALA A 217 2.49 11.17 18.56
C ALA A 217 2.41 10.79 20.05
N GLY A 218 3.48 10.20 20.61
CA GLY A 218 3.58 9.83 22.02
C GLY A 218 2.98 8.46 22.38
N TYR A 219 2.64 7.62 21.40
CA TYR A 219 2.19 6.25 21.64
C TYR A 219 3.37 5.27 21.73
N ASP A 220 3.21 4.20 22.52
CA ASP A 220 4.15 3.10 22.59
C ASP A 220 4.20 2.30 21.28
N PRO A 221 5.32 2.30 20.52
CA PRO A 221 5.41 1.52 19.27
C PRO A 221 5.26 0.01 19.46
N GLU A 222 5.55 -0.53 20.67
CA GLU A 222 5.35 -1.94 21.00
C GLU A 222 3.86 -2.35 20.92
N ALA A 223 2.93 -1.39 20.94
CA ALA A 223 1.51 -1.68 20.72
C ALA A 223 1.24 -2.26 19.31
N MET A 224 1.96 -1.82 18.27
CA MET A 224 1.87 -2.44 16.94
C MET A 224 2.36 -3.88 16.96
N VAL A 225 3.43 -4.18 17.68
CA VAL A 225 3.96 -5.54 17.84
C VAL A 225 2.95 -6.44 18.55
N ARG A 226 2.32 -5.92 19.61
CA ARG A 226 1.24 -6.66 20.32
C ARG A 226 0.05 -6.91 19.40
N MET A 227 -0.37 -5.92 18.61
CA MET A 227 -1.47 -6.03 17.66
C MET A 227 -1.17 -7.07 16.57
N PHE A 228 0.03 -7.05 15.96
CA PHE A 228 0.46 -8.04 14.98
C PHE A 228 0.48 -9.46 15.55
N SER A 229 0.99 -9.61 16.76
CA SER A 229 1.00 -10.90 17.46
C SER A 229 -0.42 -11.41 17.73
N ALA A 230 -1.34 -10.53 18.10
CA ALA A 230 -2.76 -10.87 18.29
C ALA A 230 -3.43 -11.29 16.97
N MET A 231 -3.17 -10.55 15.88
CA MET A 231 -3.67 -10.88 14.55
C MET A 231 -3.16 -12.24 14.06
N GLN A 232 -1.86 -12.55 14.24
CA GLN A 232 -1.31 -13.85 13.88
C GLN A 232 -1.93 -14.99 14.71
N ARG A 233 -2.13 -14.78 16.01
CA ARG A 233 -2.82 -15.78 16.86
C ARG A 233 -4.25 -16.04 16.34
N MET A 234 -4.99 -14.96 16.04
CA MET A 234 -6.34 -15.07 15.50
C MET A 234 -6.38 -15.84 14.18
N ALA A 235 -5.48 -15.50 13.22
CA ALA A 235 -5.39 -16.19 11.94
C ALA A 235 -5.15 -17.70 12.10
N ARG A 236 -4.27 -18.09 13.04
CA ARG A 236 -4.01 -19.52 13.34
C ARG A 236 -5.22 -20.24 13.94
N LEU A 237 -6.06 -19.54 14.70
CA LEU A 237 -7.25 -20.13 15.32
C LEU A 237 -8.43 -20.25 14.34
N GLN A 238 -8.54 -19.35 13.38
CA GLN A 238 -9.63 -19.34 12.38
C GLN A 238 -9.36 -20.23 11.17
N GLY A 239 -8.14 -20.76 10.99
CA GLY A 239 -7.79 -21.67 9.90
C GLY A 239 -7.89 -21.01 8.51
N ASP A 240 -8.69 -21.58 7.61
CA ASP A 240 -8.75 -21.17 6.19
C ASP A 240 -9.52 -19.88 5.92
N THR A 241 -10.13 -19.24 6.92
CA THR A 241 -10.92 -18.02 6.76
C THR A 241 -10.35 -16.89 7.63
N PRO A 242 -9.19 -16.31 7.27
CA PRO A 242 -8.65 -15.18 8.01
C PRO A 242 -9.56 -13.96 7.89
N PRO A 243 -9.52 -13.03 8.88
CA PRO A 243 -10.24 -11.77 8.80
C PRO A 243 -9.91 -10.99 7.53
N GLU A 244 -10.87 -10.19 7.06
CA GLU A 244 -10.75 -9.40 5.83
C GLU A 244 -9.49 -8.52 5.83
N PHE A 245 -9.16 -7.90 6.96
CA PHE A 245 -7.92 -7.13 7.12
C PHE A 245 -6.66 -7.93 6.79
N LEU A 246 -6.57 -9.18 7.23
CA LEU A 246 -5.40 -10.02 6.99
C LEU A 246 -5.31 -10.56 5.55
N LEU A 247 -6.40 -10.52 4.79
CA LEU A 247 -6.38 -10.84 3.35
C LEU A 247 -5.70 -9.72 2.55
N THR A 248 -5.89 -8.47 2.95
CA THR A 248 -5.30 -7.30 2.30
C THR A 248 -3.95 -6.91 2.92
N HIS A 249 -3.78 -7.12 4.23
CA HIS A 249 -2.60 -6.78 5.03
C HIS A 249 -2.06 -8.00 5.80
N PRO A 250 -1.47 -8.99 5.11
CA PRO A 250 -1.00 -10.21 5.76
C PRO A 250 0.14 -9.93 6.73
N VAL A 251 -0.05 -10.30 8.01
CA VAL A 251 0.97 -10.16 9.05
C VAL A 251 1.90 -11.38 9.02
N THR A 252 2.99 -11.25 8.27
CA THR A 252 4.03 -12.29 8.17
C THR A 252 5.00 -12.24 9.34
N ASP A 253 5.73 -13.34 9.59
CA ASP A 253 6.79 -13.37 10.62
C ASP A 253 7.88 -12.33 10.34
N ASN A 254 8.17 -12.04 9.06
CA ASN A 254 9.12 -11.00 8.69
C ASN A 254 8.63 -9.60 9.09
N ARG A 255 7.34 -9.28 8.89
CA ARG A 255 6.76 -7.99 9.33
C ARG A 255 6.79 -7.87 10.84
N LEU A 256 6.39 -8.93 11.56
CA LEU A 256 6.43 -8.94 13.02
C LEU A 256 7.86 -8.71 13.55
N SER A 257 8.85 -9.44 13.02
CA SER A 257 10.25 -9.29 13.43
C SER A 257 10.82 -7.90 13.09
N ALA A 258 10.47 -7.34 11.92
CA ALA A 258 10.87 -6.00 11.53
C ALA A 258 10.23 -4.93 12.45
N ALA A 259 8.95 -5.08 12.77
CA ALA A 259 8.25 -4.18 13.68
C ALA A 259 8.87 -4.22 15.08
N GLN A 260 9.20 -5.40 15.63
CA GLN A 260 9.92 -5.57 16.90
C GLN A 260 11.27 -4.86 16.90
N ALA A 261 12.08 -5.08 15.86
CA ALA A 261 13.39 -4.46 15.73
C ALA A 261 13.28 -2.92 15.62
N ARG A 262 12.28 -2.41 14.94
CA ARG A 262 12.05 -0.97 14.78
C ARG A 262 11.49 -0.35 16.05
N ALA A 263 10.49 -0.96 16.69
CA ALA A 263 9.90 -0.49 17.94
C ALA A 263 10.95 -0.35 19.04
N ALA A 264 11.85 -1.32 19.15
CA ALA A 264 12.97 -1.29 20.13
C ALA A 264 13.94 -0.11 19.92
N GLN A 265 13.99 0.49 18.71
CA GLN A 265 14.79 1.69 18.41
C GLN A 265 14.06 2.99 18.71
N LEU A 266 12.74 2.95 18.78
CA LEU A 266 11.87 4.10 19.03
C LEU A 266 11.55 4.16 20.51
N ASN A 267 12.36 4.91 21.27
CA ASN A 267 12.15 5.06 22.71
C ASN A 267 11.21 6.22 22.98
N VAL A 268 10.01 5.94 23.48
CA VAL A 268 9.03 6.94 23.92
C VAL A 268 9.03 6.97 25.45
N ALA A 269 9.65 8.00 26.03
CA ALA A 269 9.57 8.24 27.47
C ALA A 269 8.13 8.65 27.80
N ASP A 270 7.54 8.06 28.85
CA ASP A 270 6.18 8.35 29.29
C ASP A 270 5.12 8.17 28.17
N ALA A 271 5.21 7.04 27.45
CA ALA A 271 4.26 6.70 26.41
C ALA A 271 2.80 6.77 26.93
N TYR A 272 1.95 7.32 26.10
CA TYR A 272 0.52 7.38 26.38
C TYR A 272 -0.03 5.97 26.57
N THR A 273 -0.67 5.75 27.70
CA THR A 273 -1.35 4.47 28.01
C THR A 273 -2.84 4.57 27.71
N SER A 274 -3.47 3.43 27.51
CA SER A 274 -4.90 3.34 27.19
C SER A 274 -5.75 4.16 28.15
N ASP A 275 -6.65 4.96 27.55
CA ASP A 275 -7.53 5.86 28.28
C ASP A 275 -8.89 5.16 28.53
N THR A 276 -9.52 5.50 29.65
CA THR A 276 -10.92 5.14 29.96
C THR A 276 -11.86 5.52 28.79
N LEU A 277 -11.54 6.57 28.04
CA LEU A 277 -12.29 6.99 26.88
C LEU A 277 -12.26 5.94 25.76
N TYR A 278 -11.10 5.31 25.50
CA TYR A 278 -11.03 4.19 24.56
C TYR A 278 -11.90 3.01 25.00
N ASP A 279 -11.85 2.64 26.28
CA ASP A 279 -12.68 1.55 26.82
C ASP A 279 -14.17 1.83 26.64
N MET A 280 -14.59 3.08 26.81
CA MET A 280 -15.97 3.50 26.55
C MET A 280 -16.35 3.34 25.05
N MET A 281 -15.45 3.74 24.13
CA MET A 281 -15.69 3.58 22.68
C MET A 281 -15.72 2.11 22.28
N ARG A 282 -14.83 1.31 22.85
CA ARG A 282 -14.81 -0.14 22.68
C ARG A 282 -16.09 -0.79 23.18
N ALA A 283 -16.60 -0.40 24.36
CA ALA A 283 -17.88 -0.89 24.87
C ALA A 283 -19.05 -0.53 23.97
N ARG A 284 -19.07 0.70 23.40
CA ARG A 284 -20.10 1.13 22.43
C ARG A 284 -20.04 0.29 21.14
N ALA A 285 -18.85 -0.02 20.65
CA ALA A 285 -18.68 -0.90 19.49
C ALA A 285 -19.16 -2.32 19.76
N LEU A 286 -18.85 -2.88 20.94
CA LEU A 286 -19.35 -4.19 21.35
C LEU A 286 -20.90 -4.22 21.41
N LEU A 287 -21.52 -3.17 21.91
CA LEU A 287 -22.99 -3.05 21.94
C LEU A 287 -23.62 -2.89 20.56
N SER A 288 -22.88 -2.40 19.55
CA SER A 288 -23.41 -2.34 18.17
C SER A 288 -23.32 -3.69 17.44
N ILE A 289 -22.40 -4.55 17.86
CA ILE A 289 -22.13 -5.86 17.22
C ILE A 289 -23.10 -6.95 17.77
N TYR A 290 -23.53 -6.85 19.02
CA TYR A 290 -24.36 -7.84 19.73
C TYR A 290 -25.74 -7.29 20.07
#